data_61dbe98be3af1ded4ffe88ab00830c5c
#
_entry.id   61dbe98be3af1ded4ffe88ab00830c5c
#
_cell.length_a   1.000
_cell.length_b   1.000
_cell.length_c   1.000
_cell.angle_alpha   90.00
_cell.angle_beta   90.00
_cell.angle_gamma   90.00
#
_symmetry.space_group_name_H-M   'P 1'
#
loop_
_entity.id
_entity.type
_entity.pdbx_description
1 polymer ?
#
loop_
_entity_poly.entity_id
_entity_poly.type
_entity_poly.pdbx_seq_one_letter_code
_entity_poly.pdbx_strand_id
1 'polypeptide(L)'
;GSAEKIARMNSASYEKLRSISRGKFSPQQFIRLKELAANTVGVNNSIFDVELNSLLTLYKSLVDEIKTLESEINRLVDEVHPHYMSIPGIGPISAAIIYAEYGDISNFSSPNQMLAFAGIEPSVHESGTEAYNGKMVKHGSSQLRYVLINCCLPLIRFDVTFATYYARKRSENKPHRVAI
;
A
#
# COMPACT_ATOMS: atom_id res chain seq x y z
N GLY A 1 -5.00 24.00 15.26
CA GLY A 1 -5.00 25.46 15.47
C GLY A 1 -6.30 26.10 15.05
N SER A 2 -6.73 27.14 15.75
CA SER A 2 -7.98 27.81 15.45
C SER A 2 -7.88 28.65 14.18
N ALA A 3 -9.02 28.93 13.53
CA ALA A 3 -9.10 29.84 12.40
C ALA A 3 -8.50 31.21 12.68
N GLU A 4 -8.69 31.73 13.89
CA GLU A 4 -8.08 32.99 14.33
C GLU A 4 -6.53 32.95 14.31
N LYS A 5 -5.93 31.85 14.74
CA LYS A 5 -4.47 31.67 14.67
C LYS A 5 -3.97 31.65 13.22
N ILE A 6 -4.72 31.04 12.33
CA ILE A 6 -4.42 31.02 10.90
C ILE A 6 -4.54 32.42 10.28
N ALA A 7 -5.62 33.14 10.58
CA ALA A 7 -5.82 34.51 10.09
C ALA A 7 -4.68 35.47 10.55
N ARG A 8 -4.10 35.24 11.74
CA ARG A 8 -3.01 36.03 12.31
C ARG A 8 -1.60 35.58 11.91
N MET A 9 -1.45 34.56 11.02
CA MET A 9 -0.14 34.10 10.58
C MET A 9 0.65 35.20 9.88
N ASN A 10 1.96 35.20 10.10
CA ASN A 10 2.92 36.16 9.53
C ASN A 10 3.82 35.53 8.47
N SER A 11 4.77 36.30 7.94
CA SER A 11 5.74 35.84 6.94
C SER A 11 6.58 34.64 7.40
N ALA A 12 6.96 34.59 8.68
CA ALA A 12 7.70 33.44 9.22
C ALA A 12 6.86 32.14 9.18
N SER A 13 5.55 32.25 9.42
CA SER A 13 4.61 31.12 9.26
C SER A 13 4.51 30.68 7.80
N TYR A 14 4.51 31.64 6.86
CA TYR A 14 4.53 31.33 5.43
C TYR A 14 5.78 30.54 5.01
N GLU A 15 6.97 31.00 5.41
CA GLU A 15 8.22 30.30 5.10
C GLU A 15 8.25 28.87 5.67
N LYS A 16 7.72 28.68 6.87
CA LYS A 16 7.57 27.35 7.46
C LYS A 16 6.64 26.45 6.66
N LEU A 17 5.47 26.95 6.25
CA LEU A 17 4.54 26.20 5.40
C LEU A 17 5.13 25.87 4.03
N ARG A 18 5.85 26.82 3.43
CA ARG A 18 6.56 26.65 2.17
C ARG A 18 7.64 25.57 2.26
N SER A 19 8.41 25.57 3.34
CA SER A 19 9.44 24.55 3.59
C SER A 19 8.82 23.16 3.74
N ILE A 20 7.76 23.00 4.56
CA ILE A 20 7.06 21.73 4.77
C ILE A 20 6.45 21.19 3.46
N SER A 21 5.92 22.10 2.61
CA SER A 21 5.33 21.75 1.32
C SER A 21 6.37 21.54 0.20
N ARG A 22 7.67 21.57 0.51
CA ARG A 22 8.77 21.50 -0.45
C ARG A 22 8.65 22.55 -1.57
N GLY A 23 8.28 23.77 -1.21
CA GLY A 23 8.12 24.91 -2.12
C GLY A 23 6.81 24.94 -2.91
N LYS A 24 5.92 23.97 -2.73
CA LYS A 24 4.64 23.90 -3.47
C LYS A 24 3.57 24.86 -2.96
N PHE A 25 3.73 25.43 -1.77
CA PHE A 25 2.79 26.38 -1.18
C PHE A 25 3.11 27.80 -1.63
N SER A 26 2.25 28.39 -2.46
CA SER A 26 2.48 29.72 -3.05
C SER A 26 2.04 30.87 -2.13
N PRO A 27 2.57 32.09 -2.34
CA PRO A 27 2.12 33.30 -1.60
C PRO A 27 0.62 33.55 -1.73
N GLN A 28 0.06 33.33 -2.93
CA GLN A 28 -1.38 33.49 -3.19
C GLN A 28 -2.22 32.50 -2.37
N GLN A 29 -1.76 31.25 -2.26
CA GLN A 29 -2.41 30.26 -1.42
C GLN A 29 -2.38 30.65 0.06
N PHE A 30 -1.30 31.28 0.51
CA PHE A 30 -1.19 31.78 1.88
C PHE A 30 -2.17 32.93 2.15
N ILE A 31 -2.28 33.90 1.25
CA ILE A 31 -3.23 35.01 1.35
C ILE A 31 -4.66 34.45 1.40
N ARG A 32 -5.01 33.55 0.45
CA ARG A 32 -6.33 32.92 0.41
C ARG A 32 -6.64 32.11 1.66
N LEU A 33 -5.67 31.40 2.21
CA LEU A 33 -5.84 30.68 3.48
C LEU A 33 -6.19 31.59 4.63
N LYS A 34 -5.53 32.78 4.74
CA LYS A 34 -5.81 33.77 5.76
C LYS A 34 -7.20 34.39 5.58
N GLU A 35 -7.61 34.71 4.36
CA GLU A 35 -8.93 35.23 4.04
C GLU A 35 -10.04 34.24 4.42
N LEU A 36 -9.89 32.98 4.03
CA LEU A 36 -10.82 31.92 4.39
C LEU A 36 -10.90 31.72 5.91
N ALA A 37 -9.78 31.80 6.60
CA ALA A 37 -9.72 31.66 8.05
C ALA A 37 -10.37 32.86 8.77
N ALA A 38 -10.26 34.08 8.22
CA ALA A 38 -10.89 35.26 8.76
C ALA A 38 -12.43 35.28 8.59
N ASN A 39 -12.92 34.67 7.49
CA ASN A 39 -14.32 34.65 7.13
C ASN A 39 -15.04 33.34 7.47
N THR A 40 -14.39 32.44 8.21
CA THR A 40 -15.00 31.15 8.58
C THR A 40 -16.07 31.33 9.65
N VAL A 41 -17.13 30.56 9.54
CA VAL A 41 -18.18 30.40 10.55
C VAL A 41 -17.86 29.31 11.59
N GLY A 42 -16.65 28.74 11.52
CA GLY A 42 -16.22 27.67 12.42
C GLY A 42 -16.18 28.11 13.87
N VAL A 43 -16.69 27.27 14.77
CA VAL A 43 -16.65 27.48 16.21
C VAL A 43 -15.26 27.18 16.75
N ASN A 44 -14.70 28.14 17.49
CA ASN A 44 -13.44 27.97 18.17
C ASN A 44 -13.68 27.20 19.48
N ASN A 45 -13.31 25.92 19.50
CA ASN A 45 -13.48 25.08 20.68
C ASN A 45 -12.12 24.52 21.13
N SER A 46 -11.69 24.90 22.33
CA SER A 46 -10.41 24.43 22.90
C SER A 46 -10.37 22.90 23.11
N ILE A 47 -11.52 22.26 23.30
CA ILE A 47 -11.63 20.81 23.46
C ILE A 47 -11.19 20.11 22.16
N PHE A 48 -11.63 20.61 20.98
CA PHE A 48 -11.20 20.07 19.70
C PHE A 48 -9.68 20.28 19.45
N ASP A 49 -9.12 21.38 19.93
CA ASP A 49 -7.66 21.59 19.86
C ASP A 49 -6.89 20.55 20.69
N VAL A 50 -7.40 20.20 21.88
CA VAL A 50 -6.81 19.14 22.73
C VAL A 50 -6.92 17.78 22.05
N GLU A 51 -8.10 17.43 21.55
CA GLU A 51 -8.35 16.19 20.84
C GLU A 51 -7.47 16.05 19.59
N LEU A 52 -7.39 17.09 18.75
CA LEU A 52 -6.55 17.11 17.56
C LEU A 52 -5.06 16.92 17.92
N ASN A 53 -4.57 17.60 18.96
CA ASN A 53 -3.18 17.46 19.39
C ASN A 53 -2.89 16.05 19.90
N SER A 54 -3.81 15.44 20.64
CA SER A 54 -3.70 14.04 21.07
C SER A 54 -3.63 13.08 19.88
N LEU A 55 -4.53 13.23 18.91
CA LEU A 55 -4.54 12.41 17.69
C LEU A 55 -3.27 12.60 16.86
N LEU A 56 -2.77 13.83 16.73
CA LEU A 56 -1.51 14.10 16.03
C LEU A 56 -0.31 13.50 16.75
N THR A 57 -0.29 13.50 18.08
CA THR A 57 0.76 12.87 18.87
C THR A 57 0.75 11.36 18.68
N LEU A 58 -0.43 10.73 18.77
CA LEU A 58 -0.61 9.30 18.50
C LEU A 58 -0.19 8.95 17.08
N TYR A 59 -0.63 9.72 16.08
CA TYR A 59 -0.23 9.53 14.69
C TYR A 59 1.29 9.55 14.49
N LYS A 60 1.97 10.54 15.08
CA LYS A 60 3.43 10.62 14.99
C LYS A 60 4.11 9.42 15.64
N SER A 61 3.66 9.03 16.83
CA SER A 61 4.19 7.86 17.53
C SER A 61 4.03 6.59 16.68
N LEU A 62 2.87 6.36 16.08
CA LEU A 62 2.64 5.22 15.20
C LEU A 62 3.52 5.25 13.94
N VAL A 63 3.71 6.43 13.33
CA VAL A 63 4.60 6.56 12.16
C VAL A 63 6.05 6.25 12.53
N ASP A 64 6.51 6.66 13.69
CA ASP A 64 7.87 6.39 14.13
C ASP A 64 8.05 4.91 14.50
N GLU A 65 7.06 4.27 15.10
CA GLU A 65 7.04 2.83 15.36
C GLU A 65 7.06 2.02 14.07
N ILE A 66 6.25 2.39 13.08
CA ILE A 66 6.26 1.74 11.75
C ILE A 66 7.66 1.80 11.14
N LYS A 67 8.34 2.95 11.16
CA LYS A 67 9.70 3.07 10.62
C LYS A 67 10.70 2.16 11.34
N THR A 68 10.57 2.04 12.65
CA THR A 68 11.43 1.15 13.45
C THR A 68 11.21 -0.30 13.05
N LEU A 69 9.95 -0.74 12.91
CA LEU A 69 9.60 -2.09 12.47
C LEU A 69 10.06 -2.35 11.03
N GLU A 70 9.87 -1.40 10.12
CA GLU A 70 10.35 -1.51 8.74
C GLU A 70 11.88 -1.64 8.68
N SER A 71 12.61 -0.90 9.52
CA SER A 71 14.07 -1.01 9.60
C SER A 71 14.51 -2.39 10.08
N GLU A 72 13.84 -2.94 11.08
CA GLU A 72 14.15 -4.28 11.58
C GLU A 72 13.79 -5.38 10.58
N ILE A 73 12.66 -5.26 9.90
CA ILE A 73 12.27 -6.18 8.82
C ILE A 73 13.33 -6.16 7.70
N ASN A 74 13.78 -4.97 7.28
CA ASN A 74 14.82 -4.84 6.26
C ASN A 74 16.10 -5.55 6.70
N ARG A 75 16.54 -5.37 7.94
CA ARG A 75 17.72 -6.05 8.49
C ARG A 75 17.60 -7.57 8.43
N LEU A 76 16.45 -8.12 8.85
CA LEU A 76 16.19 -9.57 8.82
C LEU A 76 16.13 -10.12 7.38
N VAL A 77 15.52 -9.39 6.46
CA VAL A 77 15.44 -9.76 5.04
C VAL A 77 16.83 -9.75 4.40
N ASP A 78 17.68 -8.78 4.77
CA ASP A 78 19.07 -8.72 4.30
C ASP A 78 19.90 -9.88 4.83
N GLU A 79 19.61 -10.42 6.01
CA GLU A 79 20.26 -11.62 6.55
C GLU A 79 19.83 -12.91 5.83
N VAL A 80 18.56 -13.04 5.51
CA VAL A 80 17.98 -14.22 4.83
C VAL A 80 18.28 -14.24 3.33
N HIS A 81 18.40 -13.08 2.69
CA HIS A 81 18.63 -12.90 1.24
C HIS A 81 17.71 -13.75 0.37
N PRO A 82 16.38 -13.59 0.44
CA PRO A 82 15.46 -14.39 -0.35
C PRO A 82 15.65 -14.17 -1.84
N HIS A 83 15.96 -15.22 -2.60
CA HIS A 83 16.26 -15.15 -4.05
C HIS A 83 15.15 -14.47 -4.88
N TYR A 84 13.90 -14.57 -4.46
CA TYR A 84 12.77 -13.95 -5.15
C TYR A 84 12.72 -12.42 -5.04
N MET A 85 13.58 -11.78 -4.25
CA MET A 85 13.77 -10.33 -4.27
C MET A 85 14.38 -9.81 -5.59
N SER A 86 14.98 -10.66 -6.38
CA SER A 86 15.43 -10.34 -7.74
C SER A 86 14.25 -10.07 -8.70
N ILE A 87 13.03 -10.47 -8.32
CA ILE A 87 11.83 -10.30 -9.11
C ILE A 87 11.34 -8.85 -8.99
N PRO A 88 11.14 -8.13 -10.11
CA PRO A 88 10.63 -6.76 -10.07
C PRO A 88 9.31 -6.65 -9.33
N GLY A 89 9.24 -5.76 -8.34
CA GLY A 89 8.04 -5.52 -7.54
C GLY A 89 8.00 -6.26 -6.20
N ILE A 90 8.97 -7.12 -5.92
CA ILE A 90 9.14 -7.72 -4.59
C ILE A 90 10.17 -6.89 -3.81
N GLY A 91 9.68 -5.95 -3.00
CA GLY A 91 10.50 -5.20 -2.05
C GLY A 91 10.67 -5.95 -0.72
N PRO A 92 11.49 -5.42 0.22
CA PRO A 92 11.80 -6.09 1.49
C PRO A 92 10.57 -6.48 2.30
N ILE A 93 9.59 -5.59 2.43
CA ILE A 93 8.34 -5.89 3.17
C ILE A 93 7.54 -7.01 2.50
N SER A 94 7.43 -6.99 1.16
CA SER A 94 6.77 -8.06 0.42
C SER A 94 7.51 -9.38 0.58
N ALA A 95 8.84 -9.34 0.52
CA ALA A 95 9.70 -10.50 0.71
C ALA A 95 9.54 -11.11 2.12
N ALA A 96 9.50 -10.26 3.15
CA ALA A 96 9.29 -10.69 4.52
C ALA A 96 7.94 -11.40 4.69
N ILE A 97 6.86 -10.85 4.12
CA ILE A 97 5.53 -11.46 4.21
C ILE A 97 5.51 -12.81 3.47
N ILE A 98 6.07 -12.87 2.25
CA ILE A 98 6.16 -14.13 1.50
C ILE A 98 6.94 -15.19 2.28
N TYR A 99 8.06 -14.80 2.89
CA TYR A 99 8.88 -15.70 3.69
C TYR A 99 8.15 -16.19 4.95
N ALA A 100 7.50 -15.28 5.67
CA ALA A 100 6.78 -15.60 6.90
C ALA A 100 5.56 -16.49 6.65
N GLU A 101 4.85 -16.28 5.55
CA GLU A 101 3.62 -17.02 5.23
C GLU A 101 3.90 -18.39 4.62
N TYR A 102 4.85 -18.52 3.69
CA TYR A 102 5.18 -19.82 3.10
C TYR A 102 6.08 -20.66 4.02
N GLY A 103 6.92 -20.03 4.84
CA GLY A 103 7.91 -20.75 5.64
C GLY A 103 8.88 -21.53 4.76
N ASP A 104 9.10 -22.79 5.10
CA ASP A 104 9.96 -23.68 4.31
C ASP A 104 9.24 -24.16 3.05
N ILE A 105 9.74 -23.73 1.89
CA ILE A 105 9.21 -24.07 0.57
C ILE A 105 9.26 -25.59 0.30
N SER A 106 10.15 -26.33 0.95
CA SER A 106 10.24 -27.80 0.81
C SER A 106 8.97 -28.53 1.29
N ASN A 107 8.13 -27.88 2.09
CA ASN A 107 6.82 -28.41 2.51
C ASN A 107 5.78 -28.47 1.37
N PHE A 108 6.06 -27.80 0.24
CA PHE A 108 5.16 -27.80 -0.90
C PHE A 108 5.70 -28.71 -1.99
N SER A 109 4.96 -29.75 -2.34
CA SER A 109 5.34 -30.71 -3.38
C SER A 109 5.10 -30.20 -4.82
N SER A 110 4.37 -29.08 -4.97
CA SER A 110 4.12 -28.48 -6.30
C SER A 110 3.77 -26.99 -6.20
N PRO A 111 3.98 -26.20 -7.28
CA PRO A 111 3.51 -24.81 -7.36
C PRO A 111 2.00 -24.66 -7.14
N ASN A 112 1.19 -25.65 -7.52
CA ASN A 112 -0.26 -25.61 -7.33
C ASN A 112 -0.63 -25.64 -5.86
N GLN A 113 0.11 -26.34 -5.00
CA GLN A 113 -0.12 -26.30 -3.56
C GLN A 113 0.21 -24.92 -2.99
N MET A 114 1.22 -24.24 -3.50
CA MET A 114 1.53 -22.85 -3.11
C MET A 114 0.42 -21.88 -3.52
N LEU A 115 -0.15 -22.05 -4.73
CA LEU A 115 -1.30 -21.28 -5.19
C LEU A 115 -2.54 -21.51 -4.32
N ALA A 116 -2.82 -22.77 -3.98
CA ALA A 116 -3.92 -23.14 -3.09
C ALA A 116 -3.72 -22.54 -1.68
N PHE A 117 -2.50 -22.62 -1.14
CA PHE A 117 -2.16 -22.03 0.16
C PHE A 117 -2.36 -20.50 0.18
N ALA A 118 -2.04 -19.81 -0.90
CA ALA A 118 -2.32 -18.39 -1.05
C ALA A 118 -3.81 -18.10 -1.35
N GLY A 119 -4.60 -19.13 -1.68
CA GLY A 119 -6.01 -19.00 -2.04
C GLY A 119 -6.26 -18.23 -3.33
N ILE A 120 -5.32 -18.31 -4.30
CA ILE A 120 -5.41 -17.66 -5.62
C ILE A 120 -5.76 -18.64 -6.74
N GLU A 121 -5.99 -19.90 -6.39
CA GLU A 121 -6.49 -20.89 -7.36
C GLU A 121 -7.95 -20.61 -7.74
N PRO A 122 -8.37 -20.88 -8.99
CA PRO A 122 -9.77 -20.86 -9.36
C PRO A 122 -10.51 -22.05 -8.75
N SER A 123 -11.76 -21.85 -8.33
CA SER A 123 -12.61 -22.99 -7.99
C SER A 123 -12.91 -23.79 -9.26
N VAL A 124 -12.78 -25.11 -9.18
CA VAL A 124 -13.14 -26.02 -10.26
C VAL A 124 -14.51 -26.61 -9.94
N HIS A 125 -15.42 -26.47 -10.86
CA HIS A 125 -16.74 -27.11 -10.80
C HIS A 125 -16.80 -28.15 -11.88
N GLU A 126 -16.84 -29.40 -11.47
CA GLU A 126 -17.00 -30.57 -12.37
C GLU A 126 -18.38 -31.16 -12.12
N SER A 127 -19.19 -31.26 -13.18
CA SER A 127 -20.48 -31.95 -13.15
C SER A 127 -20.62 -32.77 -14.41
N GLY A 128 -20.40 -34.09 -14.28
CA GLY A 128 -20.47 -35.01 -15.40
C GLY A 128 -19.42 -34.73 -16.48
N THR A 129 -19.86 -34.31 -17.66
CA THR A 129 -18.97 -34.00 -18.79
C THR A 129 -18.55 -32.53 -18.89
N GLU A 130 -19.08 -31.67 -18.02
CA GLU A 130 -18.78 -30.24 -18.04
C GLU A 130 -17.86 -29.84 -16.86
N ALA A 131 -16.72 -29.23 -17.20
CA ALA A 131 -15.80 -28.64 -16.23
C ALA A 131 -15.63 -27.16 -16.55
N TYR A 132 -15.86 -26.28 -15.56
CA TYR A 132 -15.61 -24.86 -15.72
C TYR A 132 -14.90 -24.27 -14.49
N ASN A 133 -14.02 -23.31 -14.75
CA ASN A 133 -13.33 -22.58 -13.72
C ASN A 133 -14.23 -21.49 -13.15
N GLY A 134 -14.44 -21.54 -11.83
CA GLY A 134 -15.23 -20.57 -11.10
C GLY A 134 -14.40 -19.37 -10.61
N LYS A 135 -14.89 -18.76 -9.54
CA LYS A 135 -14.20 -17.62 -8.89
C LYS A 135 -13.00 -18.13 -8.08
N MET A 136 -12.08 -17.20 -7.78
CA MET A 136 -10.96 -17.45 -6.87
C MET A 136 -11.46 -17.98 -5.52
N VAL A 137 -10.86 -19.07 -5.04
CA VAL A 137 -11.31 -19.81 -3.84
C VAL A 137 -11.19 -19.00 -2.55
N LYS A 138 -10.10 -18.24 -2.37
CA LYS A 138 -9.83 -17.34 -1.23
C LYS A 138 -9.74 -18.02 0.15
N HIS A 139 -9.61 -19.32 0.23
CA HIS A 139 -9.49 -20.05 1.49
C HIS A 139 -8.10 -19.96 2.15
N GLY A 140 -7.09 -19.51 1.41
CA GLY A 140 -5.71 -19.39 1.89
C GLY A 140 -5.42 -18.08 2.61
N SER A 141 -4.12 -17.80 2.86
CA SER A 141 -3.66 -16.58 3.50
C SER A 141 -4.09 -15.33 2.73
N SER A 142 -4.84 -14.47 3.39
CA SER A 142 -5.27 -13.18 2.82
C SER A 142 -4.10 -12.21 2.67
N GLN A 143 -3.11 -12.27 3.55
CA GLN A 143 -1.92 -11.40 3.52
C GLN A 143 -1.02 -11.79 2.36
N LEU A 144 -0.73 -13.08 2.21
CA LEU A 144 0.05 -13.61 1.11
C LEU A 144 -0.60 -13.29 -0.24
N ARG A 145 -1.90 -13.54 -0.37
CA ARG A 145 -2.67 -13.20 -1.58
C ARG A 145 -2.60 -11.72 -1.91
N TYR A 146 -2.75 -10.84 -0.91
CA TYR A 146 -2.65 -9.39 -1.09
C TYR A 146 -1.28 -8.98 -1.62
N VAL A 147 -0.21 -9.49 -1.03
CA VAL A 147 1.16 -9.20 -1.46
C VAL A 147 1.42 -9.70 -2.87
N LEU A 148 1.09 -10.95 -3.17
CA LEU A 148 1.30 -11.53 -4.49
C LEU A 148 0.57 -10.75 -5.60
N ILE A 149 -0.69 -10.38 -5.38
CA ILE A 149 -1.46 -9.57 -6.33
C ILE A 149 -0.81 -8.18 -6.52
N ASN A 150 -0.35 -7.53 -5.46
CA ASN A 150 0.32 -6.24 -5.57
C ASN A 150 1.66 -6.31 -6.31
N CYS A 151 2.39 -7.40 -6.18
CA CYS A 151 3.64 -7.63 -6.93
C CYS A 151 3.40 -7.84 -8.43
N CYS A 152 2.20 -8.26 -8.85
CA CYS A 152 1.89 -8.46 -10.28
C CYS A 152 1.96 -7.15 -11.09
N LEU A 153 1.57 -5.99 -10.53
CA LEU A 153 1.57 -4.73 -11.28
C LEU A 153 2.97 -4.27 -11.71
N PRO A 154 3.96 -4.22 -10.80
CA PRO A 154 5.35 -3.98 -11.20
C PRO A 154 5.90 -5.06 -12.15
N LEU A 155 5.58 -6.34 -11.92
CA LEU A 155 6.00 -7.43 -12.80
C LEU A 155 5.55 -7.22 -14.24
N ILE A 156 4.28 -6.92 -14.46
CA ILE A 156 3.73 -6.63 -15.79
C ILE A 156 4.41 -5.43 -16.43
N ARG A 157 4.91 -4.47 -15.64
CA ARG A 157 5.54 -3.23 -16.14
C ARG A 157 7.01 -3.40 -16.48
N PHE A 158 7.73 -4.22 -15.74
CA PHE A 158 9.19 -4.29 -15.79
C PHE A 158 9.75 -5.61 -16.31
N ASP A 159 8.93 -6.64 -16.44
CA ASP A 159 9.32 -7.94 -16.98
C ASP A 159 8.56 -8.24 -18.28
N VAL A 160 9.31 -8.49 -19.35
CA VAL A 160 8.78 -8.71 -20.70
C VAL A 160 7.90 -9.96 -20.78
N THR A 161 8.24 -11.01 -20.05
CA THR A 161 7.49 -12.29 -20.05
C THR A 161 6.10 -12.09 -19.47
N PHE A 162 6.03 -11.43 -18.30
CA PHE A 162 4.75 -11.13 -17.66
C PHE A 162 3.94 -10.07 -18.42
N ALA A 163 4.61 -9.06 -19.00
CA ALA A 163 3.96 -8.09 -19.88
C ALA A 163 3.29 -8.76 -21.07
N THR A 164 4.00 -9.69 -21.75
CA THR A 164 3.49 -10.43 -22.91
C THR A 164 2.32 -11.33 -22.52
N TYR A 165 2.45 -12.05 -21.39
CA TYR A 165 1.36 -12.87 -20.87
C TYR A 165 0.11 -12.04 -20.58
N TYR A 166 0.27 -10.92 -19.86
CA TYR A 166 -0.82 -10.01 -19.55
C TYR A 166 -1.48 -9.45 -20.82
N ALA A 167 -0.69 -8.97 -21.78
CA ALA A 167 -1.22 -8.47 -23.07
C ALA A 167 -2.03 -9.53 -23.80
N ARG A 168 -1.56 -10.79 -23.84
CA ARG A 168 -2.31 -11.92 -24.41
C ARG A 168 -3.64 -12.12 -23.68
N LYS A 169 -3.66 -12.11 -22.34
CA LYS A 169 -4.90 -12.26 -21.58
C LYS A 169 -5.88 -11.10 -21.80
N ARG A 170 -5.37 -9.90 -22.00
CA ARG A 170 -6.20 -8.74 -22.35
C ARG A 170 -6.76 -8.84 -23.77
N SER A 171 -6.02 -9.38 -24.73
CA SER A 171 -6.51 -9.62 -26.10
C SER A 171 -7.58 -10.72 -26.18
N GLU A 172 -7.58 -11.66 -25.21
CA GLU A 172 -8.65 -12.64 -25.01
C GLU A 172 -9.92 -12.03 -24.35
N ASN A 173 -10.04 -10.70 -24.29
CA ASN A 173 -11.12 -9.95 -23.63
C ASN A 173 -11.26 -10.23 -22.11
N LYS A 174 -10.23 -10.74 -21.46
CA LYS A 174 -10.26 -10.93 -20.00
C LYS A 174 -10.20 -9.57 -19.29
N PRO A 175 -11.06 -9.31 -18.28
CA PRO A 175 -10.96 -8.10 -17.46
C PRO A 175 -9.60 -8.01 -16.77
N HIS A 176 -9.15 -6.79 -16.47
CA HIS A 176 -7.87 -6.53 -15.79
C HIS A 176 -7.64 -7.41 -14.56
N ARG A 177 -8.65 -7.53 -13.69
CA ARG A 177 -8.58 -8.35 -12.46
C ARG A 177 -8.47 -9.86 -12.68
N VAL A 178 -8.73 -10.33 -13.90
CA VAL A 178 -8.63 -11.75 -14.28
C VAL A 178 -7.33 -12.00 -15.04
N ALA A 179 -6.77 -10.96 -15.66
CA ALA A 179 -5.54 -11.04 -16.43
C ALA A 179 -4.26 -10.90 -15.57
N ILE A 180 -4.40 -10.28 -14.39
CA ILE A 180 -3.38 -10.27 -13.36
C ILE A 180 -3.32 -11.62 -12.66
#